data_3e2916c4291144e3121e36c2a9242971
#
_entry.id   3e2916c4291144e3121e36c2a9242971
#
_cell.length_a   1.000
_cell.length_b   1.000
_cell.length_c   1.000
_cell.angle_alpha   90.00
_cell.angle_beta   90.00
_cell.angle_gamma   90.00
#
_symmetry.space_group_name_H-M   'P 1'
#
loop_
_entity.id
_entity.type
_entity.pdbx_description
1 polymer ?
#
loop_
_entity_poly.entity_id
_entity_poly.type
_entity_poly.pdbx_seq_one_letter_code
_entity_poly.pdbx_strand_id
1 'polypeptide(L)'
;HKAIRRQRQMCIRDRLWPEGKVPNYDNIAKFVNAGIRGVRAVDKDVPVMLHLDNGGNNALYREWFDEFTKRGEDFQIIGLSYYPFWHGTLDMLTDNMNDIAERYGKDLIVAEVSMGYTMEDYKDYEKLSDEERKGYATKQELVEKIEYPMTVQGQYDFMEDFLNRISHIKGNRGKGFFYWEPAWIPVPGSGWATEASLKYMNDKGPCGNEWANQALFDYQGNVLPTWNLIRDFKPEE
;
A
#
# COMPACT_ATOMS: atom_id res chain seq x y z
N HIS A 1 -1.47 -9.80 -15.87
CA HIS A 1 -2.64 -10.43 -15.19
C HIS A 1 -2.51 -10.47 -13.66
N LYS A 2 -1.32 -10.72 -13.11
CA LYS A 2 -1.14 -10.89 -11.66
C LYS A 2 -1.08 -9.56 -10.89
N ALA A 3 -0.45 -8.53 -11.42
CA ALA A 3 -0.32 -7.24 -10.73
C ALA A 3 -1.64 -6.48 -10.60
N ILE A 4 -2.44 -6.42 -11.67
CA ILE A 4 -3.74 -5.74 -11.67
C ILE A 4 -4.77 -6.48 -10.80
N ARG A 5 -4.72 -7.81 -10.74
CA ARG A 5 -5.55 -8.57 -9.82
C ARG A 5 -5.16 -8.33 -8.37
N ARG A 6 -3.87 -8.12 -8.05
CA ARG A 6 -3.43 -7.76 -6.69
C ARG A 6 -3.98 -6.41 -6.27
N GLN A 7 -3.86 -5.38 -7.11
CA GLN A 7 -4.32 -4.04 -6.79
C GLN A 7 -5.84 -3.96 -6.59
N ARG A 8 -6.63 -4.71 -7.39
CA ARG A 8 -8.08 -4.84 -7.18
C ARG A 8 -8.47 -5.73 -6.00
N GLN A 9 -7.62 -6.66 -5.60
CA GLN A 9 -7.83 -7.49 -4.40
C GLN A 9 -7.55 -6.72 -3.10
N MET A 10 -6.72 -5.66 -3.14
CA MET A 10 -6.36 -4.84 -1.99
C MET A 10 -7.49 -3.91 -1.56
N CYS A 11 -8.29 -3.41 -2.47
CA CYS A 11 -9.49 -2.66 -2.14
C CYS A 11 -10.63 -3.62 -1.80
N ILE A 12 -10.85 -3.89 -0.53
CA ILE A 12 -11.94 -4.77 -0.04
C ILE A 12 -13.30 -4.40 -0.62
N ARG A 13 -13.51 -3.13 -0.94
CA ARG A 13 -14.74 -2.63 -1.55
C ARG A 13 -14.83 -2.91 -3.04
N ASP A 14 -13.71 -3.25 -3.67
CA ASP A 14 -13.56 -3.30 -5.13
C ASP A 14 -13.29 -4.72 -5.64
N ARG A 15 -13.87 -5.71 -4.97
CA ARG A 15 -13.76 -7.11 -5.38
C ARG A 15 -14.43 -7.34 -6.72
N LEU A 16 -13.80 -8.18 -7.54
CA LEU A 16 -14.27 -8.51 -8.88
C LEU A 16 -15.69 -9.12 -8.88
N TRP A 17 -16.00 -9.86 -7.82
CA TRP A 17 -17.28 -10.55 -7.67
C TRP A 17 -18.17 -9.82 -6.65
N PRO A 18 -19.38 -9.37 -7.05
CA PRO A 18 -20.31 -8.71 -6.15
C PRO A 18 -20.62 -9.50 -4.88
N GLU A 19 -20.65 -10.84 -5.00
CA GLU A 19 -20.92 -11.74 -3.89
C GLU A 19 -19.84 -11.69 -2.78
N GLY A 20 -18.63 -11.24 -3.11
CA GLY A 20 -17.52 -11.08 -2.17
C GLY A 20 -17.35 -9.66 -1.63
N LYS A 21 -18.32 -8.76 -1.86
CA LYS A 21 -18.28 -7.39 -1.32
C LYS A 21 -18.88 -7.32 0.09
N VAL A 22 -18.36 -6.38 0.88
CA VAL A 22 -18.98 -5.99 2.15
C VAL A 22 -20.41 -5.50 1.88
N PRO A 23 -21.40 -5.92 2.69
CA PRO A 23 -21.29 -6.63 3.99
C PRO A 23 -21.42 -8.17 3.91
N ASN A 24 -21.19 -8.79 2.76
CA ASN A 24 -21.43 -10.22 2.57
C ASN A 24 -20.28 -11.08 3.17
N TYR A 25 -20.08 -10.97 4.48
CA TYR A 25 -18.95 -11.60 5.18
C TYR A 25 -18.93 -13.13 5.11
N ASP A 26 -20.10 -13.77 4.98
CA ASP A 26 -20.16 -15.23 4.84
C ASP A 26 -19.50 -15.69 3.52
N ASN A 27 -19.71 -14.98 2.42
CA ASN A 27 -19.05 -15.29 1.17
C ASN A 27 -17.59 -14.82 1.14
N ILE A 28 -17.29 -13.66 1.75
CA ILE A 28 -15.92 -13.20 1.92
C ILE A 28 -15.10 -14.28 2.62
N ALA A 29 -15.60 -14.80 3.74
CA ALA A 29 -14.92 -15.87 4.49
C ALA A 29 -14.76 -17.14 3.64
N LYS A 30 -15.77 -17.55 2.88
CA LYS A 30 -15.65 -18.72 1.98
C LYS A 30 -14.51 -18.56 0.98
N PHE A 31 -14.40 -17.39 0.35
CA PHE A 31 -13.34 -17.13 -0.64
C PHE A 31 -11.95 -17.06 0.00
N VAL A 32 -11.83 -16.36 1.13
CA VAL A 32 -10.56 -16.25 1.85
C VAL A 32 -10.12 -17.60 2.40
N ASN A 33 -11.03 -18.34 3.03
CA ASN A 33 -10.76 -19.68 3.56
C ASN A 33 -10.34 -20.65 2.45
N ALA A 34 -10.95 -20.58 1.27
CA ALA A 34 -10.52 -21.39 0.13
C ALA A 34 -9.08 -21.07 -0.28
N GLY A 35 -8.70 -19.79 -0.26
CA GLY A 35 -7.32 -19.35 -0.50
C GLY A 35 -6.36 -19.86 0.57
N ILE A 36 -6.71 -19.73 1.86
CA ILE A 36 -5.91 -20.23 2.98
C ILE A 36 -5.69 -21.75 2.86
N ARG A 37 -6.77 -22.50 2.63
CA ARG A 37 -6.66 -23.98 2.41
C ARG A 37 -5.77 -24.33 1.24
N GLY A 38 -5.86 -23.56 0.12
CA GLY A 38 -4.99 -23.75 -1.04
C GLY A 38 -3.51 -23.57 -0.70
N VAL A 39 -3.17 -22.55 0.09
CA VAL A 39 -1.80 -22.32 0.59
C VAL A 39 -1.37 -23.46 1.49
N ARG A 40 -2.21 -23.85 2.47
CA ARG A 40 -1.92 -24.90 3.46
C ARG A 40 -1.79 -26.30 2.85
N ALA A 41 -2.42 -26.53 1.71
CA ALA A 41 -2.27 -27.79 0.97
C ALA A 41 -0.86 -27.96 0.36
N VAL A 42 -0.16 -26.85 0.10
CA VAL A 42 1.20 -26.84 -0.45
C VAL A 42 2.24 -26.70 0.68
N ASP A 43 2.03 -25.76 1.58
CA ASP A 43 2.88 -25.50 2.72
C ASP A 43 2.02 -25.10 3.93
N LYS A 44 1.99 -25.98 4.93
CA LYS A 44 1.18 -25.79 6.14
C LYS A 44 1.79 -24.81 7.14
N ASP A 45 3.08 -24.50 7.02
CA ASP A 45 3.83 -23.69 7.97
C ASP A 45 4.07 -22.25 7.49
N VAL A 46 3.87 -21.96 6.20
CA VAL A 46 4.05 -20.60 5.67
C VAL A 46 3.04 -19.62 6.29
N PRO A 47 3.46 -18.46 6.79
CA PRO A 47 2.54 -17.46 7.33
C PRO A 47 1.58 -16.92 6.26
N VAL A 48 0.31 -16.82 6.61
CA VAL A 48 -0.71 -16.19 5.75
C VAL A 48 -0.97 -14.78 6.24
N MET A 49 -0.92 -13.82 5.32
CA MET A 49 -1.26 -12.44 5.56
C MET A 49 -2.59 -12.09 4.88
N LEU A 50 -3.50 -11.48 5.66
CA LEU A 50 -4.70 -10.84 5.13
C LEU A 50 -4.48 -9.34 5.06
N HIS A 51 -4.63 -8.77 3.88
CA HIS A 51 -4.26 -7.41 3.60
C HIS A 51 -5.49 -6.54 3.30
N LEU A 52 -5.60 -5.42 4.01
CA LEU A 52 -6.59 -4.39 3.78
C LEU A 52 -5.95 -3.06 3.38
N ASP A 53 -6.71 -2.28 2.64
CA ASP A 53 -6.44 -0.90 2.28
C ASP A 53 -6.70 0.07 3.46
N ASN A 54 -6.38 1.37 3.30
CA ASN A 54 -6.71 2.43 4.27
C ASN A 54 -6.15 2.22 5.69
N GLY A 55 -4.84 2.02 5.81
CA GLY A 55 -4.17 1.69 7.07
C GLY A 55 -4.42 2.63 8.25
N GLY A 56 -4.77 3.90 8.01
CA GLY A 56 -5.16 4.85 9.07
C GLY A 56 -6.63 4.75 9.52
N ASN A 57 -7.45 3.90 8.90
CA ASN A 57 -8.88 3.80 9.22
C ASN A 57 -9.17 2.62 10.18
N ASN A 58 -9.01 2.83 11.46
CA ASN A 58 -9.24 1.82 12.50
C ASN A 58 -10.65 1.21 12.45
N ALA A 59 -11.68 2.02 12.22
CA ALA A 59 -13.06 1.52 12.16
C ALA A 59 -13.25 0.49 11.04
N LEU A 60 -12.63 0.71 9.88
CA LEU A 60 -12.65 -0.25 8.77
C LEU A 60 -11.99 -1.57 9.15
N TYR A 61 -10.83 -1.51 9.82
CA TYR A 61 -10.10 -2.71 10.24
C TYR A 61 -10.89 -3.50 11.29
N ARG A 62 -11.45 -2.81 12.28
CA ARG A 62 -12.30 -3.46 13.30
C ARG A 62 -13.52 -4.12 12.67
N GLU A 63 -14.27 -3.39 11.85
CA GLU A 63 -15.46 -3.94 11.17
C GLU A 63 -15.11 -5.23 10.42
N TRP A 64 -14.06 -5.16 9.58
CA TRP A 64 -13.72 -6.27 8.72
C TRP A 64 -13.18 -7.48 9.50
N PHE A 65 -12.20 -7.28 10.38
CA PHE A 65 -11.57 -8.37 11.09
C PHE A 65 -12.46 -8.95 12.18
N ASP A 66 -13.32 -8.16 12.83
CA ASP A 66 -14.31 -8.67 13.79
C ASP A 66 -15.32 -9.61 13.10
N GLU A 67 -15.72 -9.28 11.88
CA GLU A 67 -16.64 -10.13 11.13
C GLU A 67 -15.93 -11.35 10.51
N PHE A 68 -14.71 -11.17 10.01
CA PHE A 68 -13.95 -12.27 9.42
C PHE A 68 -13.52 -13.30 10.47
N THR A 69 -13.04 -12.90 11.63
CA THR A 69 -12.56 -13.81 12.68
C THR A 69 -13.64 -14.72 13.27
N LYS A 70 -14.92 -14.33 13.15
CA LYS A 70 -16.05 -15.19 13.50
C LYS A 70 -16.28 -16.35 12.51
N ARG A 71 -15.75 -16.26 11.30
CA ARG A 71 -16.07 -17.13 10.14
C ARG A 71 -14.86 -17.72 9.47
N GLY A 72 -13.72 -17.05 9.63
CA GLY A 72 -12.49 -17.33 8.90
C GLY A 72 -11.63 -18.39 9.54
N GLU A 73 -10.79 -19.02 8.70
CA GLU A 73 -9.71 -19.86 9.15
C GLU A 73 -8.56 -19.01 9.72
N ASP A 74 -7.67 -19.63 10.50
CA ASP A 74 -6.57 -18.92 11.13
C ASP A 74 -5.56 -18.39 10.11
N PHE A 75 -5.09 -17.18 10.37
CA PHE A 75 -4.05 -16.47 9.64
C PHE A 75 -3.09 -15.81 10.65
N GLN A 76 -1.89 -15.44 10.22
CA GLN A 76 -0.83 -15.00 11.15
C GLN A 76 -0.58 -13.50 11.10
N ILE A 77 -0.81 -12.84 9.96
CA ILE A 77 -0.37 -11.47 9.71
C ILE A 77 -1.52 -10.63 9.19
N ILE A 78 -1.67 -9.42 9.72
CA ILE A 78 -2.51 -8.37 9.13
C ILE A 78 -1.61 -7.45 8.30
N GLY A 79 -1.92 -7.34 7.01
CA GLY A 79 -1.28 -6.41 6.09
C GLY A 79 -2.07 -5.11 5.96
N LEU A 80 -1.38 -3.99 5.85
CA LEU A 80 -1.97 -2.67 5.69
C LEU A 80 -1.38 -1.97 4.46
N SER A 81 -2.20 -1.26 3.67
CA SER A 81 -1.69 -0.24 2.75
C SER A 81 -1.73 1.12 3.42
N TYR A 82 -0.65 1.88 3.31
CA TYR A 82 -0.60 3.22 3.84
C TYR A 82 0.06 4.19 2.87
N TYR A 83 -0.71 5.21 2.51
CA TYR A 83 -0.28 6.33 1.69
C TYR A 83 -0.77 7.62 2.35
N PRO A 84 0.10 8.53 2.78
CA PRO A 84 -0.31 9.72 3.55
C PRO A 84 -1.30 10.61 2.80
N PHE A 85 -1.32 10.52 1.48
CA PHE A 85 -2.24 11.28 0.61
C PHE A 85 -3.71 10.93 0.81
N TRP A 86 -4.01 9.68 1.18
CA TRP A 86 -5.37 9.13 1.21
C TRP A 86 -5.75 8.44 2.52
N HIS A 87 -4.77 8.00 3.30
CA HIS A 87 -5.01 7.08 4.42
C HIS A 87 -4.83 7.74 5.79
N GLY A 88 -4.80 9.07 5.85
CA GLY A 88 -4.65 9.83 7.09
C GLY A 88 -3.21 10.01 7.55
N THR A 89 -3.02 10.46 8.77
CA THR A 89 -1.70 10.76 9.35
C THR A 89 -0.97 9.50 9.83
N LEU A 90 0.33 9.63 10.10
CA LEU A 90 1.10 8.55 10.75
C LEU A 90 0.58 8.23 12.16
N ASP A 91 0.03 9.22 12.87
CA ASP A 91 -0.63 8.98 14.16
C ASP A 91 -1.83 8.04 13.98
N MET A 92 -2.69 8.30 13.00
CA MET A 92 -3.83 7.44 12.71
C MET A 92 -3.40 6.01 12.33
N LEU A 93 -2.33 5.86 11.54
CA LEU A 93 -1.77 4.54 11.23
C LEU A 93 -1.28 3.84 12.50
N THR A 94 -0.50 4.53 13.33
CA THR A 94 0.09 4.00 14.55
C THR A 94 -0.99 3.57 15.56
N ASP A 95 -2.01 4.40 15.73
CA ASP A 95 -3.15 4.11 16.59
C ASP A 95 -3.92 2.88 16.11
N ASN A 96 -4.19 2.79 14.80
CA ASN A 96 -4.82 1.62 14.22
C ASN A 96 -3.96 0.36 14.42
N MET A 97 -2.67 0.43 14.11
CA MET A 97 -1.77 -0.72 14.28
C MET A 97 -1.69 -1.18 15.73
N ASN A 98 -1.58 -0.27 16.68
CA ASN A 98 -1.57 -0.61 18.11
C ASN A 98 -2.87 -1.27 18.58
N ASP A 99 -4.01 -0.75 18.13
CA ASP A 99 -5.31 -1.30 18.46
C ASP A 99 -5.51 -2.71 17.89
N ILE A 100 -5.26 -2.91 16.61
CA ILE A 100 -5.47 -4.22 15.96
C ILE A 100 -4.42 -5.26 16.41
N ALA A 101 -3.20 -4.82 16.76
CA ALA A 101 -2.20 -5.68 17.38
C ALA A 101 -2.69 -6.27 18.70
N GLU A 102 -3.24 -5.41 19.55
CA GLU A 102 -3.77 -5.78 20.85
C GLU A 102 -5.07 -6.62 20.73
N ARG A 103 -5.97 -6.19 19.82
CA ARG A 103 -7.29 -6.82 19.64
C ARG A 103 -7.21 -8.22 19.03
N TYR A 104 -6.39 -8.42 18.02
CA TYR A 104 -6.34 -9.68 17.27
C TYR A 104 -5.13 -10.54 17.61
N GLY A 105 -4.16 -10.02 18.32
CA GLY A 105 -2.93 -10.75 18.67
C GLY A 105 -2.11 -11.21 17.45
N LYS A 106 -2.23 -10.52 16.32
CA LYS A 106 -1.54 -10.86 15.07
C LYS A 106 -0.31 -9.97 14.85
N ASP A 107 0.65 -10.47 14.09
CA ASP A 107 1.75 -9.64 13.60
C ASP A 107 1.26 -8.71 12.48
N LEU A 108 1.90 -7.56 12.34
CA LEU A 108 1.50 -6.50 11.42
C LEU A 108 2.62 -6.20 10.43
N ILE A 109 2.26 -6.07 9.16
CA ILE A 109 3.16 -5.62 8.11
C ILE A 109 2.46 -4.51 7.31
N VAL A 110 3.12 -3.38 7.15
CA VAL A 110 2.64 -2.39 6.18
C VAL A 110 3.02 -2.89 4.78
N ALA A 111 2.06 -3.55 4.14
CA ALA A 111 2.25 -4.25 2.86
C ALA A 111 2.42 -3.32 1.66
N GLU A 112 2.08 -2.05 1.84
CA GLU A 112 2.30 -0.99 0.87
C GLU A 112 2.50 0.33 1.58
N VAL A 113 3.57 1.02 1.26
CA VAL A 113 3.83 2.40 1.66
C VAL A 113 4.67 3.10 0.61
N SER A 114 4.37 4.33 0.33
CA SER A 114 5.27 5.24 -0.39
C SER A 114 4.98 6.69 -0.05
N MET A 115 5.94 7.55 -0.35
CA MET A 115 5.86 9.00 -0.20
C MET A 115 6.56 9.66 -1.39
N GLY A 116 5.97 10.74 -1.89
CA GLY A 116 6.55 11.50 -2.99
C GLY A 116 7.81 12.26 -2.59
N TYR A 117 8.76 12.33 -3.52
CA TYR A 117 9.99 13.11 -3.36
C TYR A 117 9.99 14.39 -4.21
N THR A 118 9.01 14.59 -5.07
CA THR A 118 8.91 15.77 -5.95
C THR A 118 7.47 16.03 -6.39
N MET A 119 7.18 17.30 -6.63
CA MET A 119 5.94 17.77 -7.26
C MET A 119 6.10 17.92 -8.79
N GLU A 120 7.31 17.79 -9.31
CA GLU A 120 7.57 17.95 -10.73
C GLU A 120 7.04 16.77 -11.52
N ASP A 121 6.39 17.07 -12.65
CA ASP A 121 5.98 16.06 -13.60
C ASP A 121 7.19 15.53 -14.38
N TYR A 122 7.11 14.28 -14.79
CA TYR A 122 8.10 13.71 -15.69
C TYR A 122 7.94 14.30 -17.10
N LYS A 123 9.04 14.76 -17.70
CA LYS A 123 9.04 15.55 -18.95
C LYS A 123 8.47 14.82 -20.17
N ASP A 124 8.52 13.49 -20.22
CA ASP A 124 7.94 12.72 -21.32
C ASP A 124 6.42 12.81 -21.41
N TYR A 125 5.77 13.37 -20.38
CA TYR A 125 4.34 13.65 -20.39
C TYR A 125 3.94 14.91 -21.17
N GLU A 126 4.85 15.64 -21.76
CA GLU A 126 4.57 16.88 -22.52
C GLU A 126 3.52 16.69 -23.65
N LYS A 127 3.35 15.47 -24.13
CA LYS A 127 2.35 15.11 -25.16
C LYS A 127 0.98 14.78 -24.61
N LEU A 128 0.84 14.67 -23.30
CA LEU A 128 -0.41 14.37 -22.62
C LEU A 128 -1.09 15.68 -22.18
N SER A 129 -2.38 15.65 -21.96
CA SER A 129 -3.10 16.76 -21.33
C SER A 129 -2.61 17.00 -19.90
N ASP A 130 -2.84 18.21 -19.38
CA ASP A 130 -2.43 18.56 -18.01
C ASP A 130 -2.99 17.60 -16.93
N GLU A 131 -4.14 16.98 -17.17
CA GLU A 131 -4.71 15.97 -16.26
C GLU A 131 -4.02 14.61 -16.39
N GLU A 132 -3.54 14.28 -17.59
CA GLU A 132 -2.82 13.03 -17.86
C GLU A 132 -1.35 13.07 -17.45
N ARG A 133 -0.78 14.27 -17.30
CA ARG A 133 0.63 14.47 -16.90
C ARG A 133 0.88 14.34 -15.41
N LYS A 134 -0.17 14.45 -14.60
CA LYS A 134 0.00 14.53 -13.13
C LYS A 134 0.44 13.20 -12.59
N GLY A 135 1.63 13.19 -12.00
CA GLY A 135 2.05 12.13 -11.12
C GLY A 135 1.02 11.87 -10.03
N TYR A 136 1.05 10.69 -9.45
CA TYR A 136 0.16 10.40 -8.34
C TYR A 136 0.41 11.37 -7.19
N ALA A 137 -0.70 11.81 -6.57
CA ALA A 137 -0.70 12.63 -5.37
C ALA A 137 -0.10 14.05 -5.52
N THR A 138 -0.02 14.60 -6.71
CA THR A 138 0.43 16.00 -6.94
C THR A 138 -0.70 17.02 -6.91
N LYS A 139 -1.96 16.59 -6.77
CA LYS A 139 -3.08 17.51 -6.64
C LYS A 139 -2.98 18.29 -5.34
N GLN A 140 -3.17 19.60 -5.40
CA GLN A 140 -3.06 20.52 -4.26
C GLN A 140 -3.86 20.02 -3.04
N GLU A 141 -5.09 19.58 -3.25
CA GLU A 141 -5.98 19.06 -2.21
C GLU A 141 -5.48 17.78 -1.50
N LEU A 142 -4.57 17.04 -2.13
CA LEU A 142 -3.91 15.87 -1.54
C LEU A 142 -2.64 16.27 -0.81
N VAL A 143 -1.85 17.13 -1.43
CA VAL A 143 -0.56 17.60 -0.87
C VAL A 143 -0.77 18.39 0.42
N GLU A 144 -1.83 19.20 0.51
CA GLU A 144 -2.17 19.94 1.72
C GLU A 144 -2.53 19.08 2.95
N LYS A 145 -2.81 17.79 2.72
CA LYS A 145 -3.12 16.85 3.82
C LYS A 145 -1.88 16.15 4.38
N ILE A 146 -0.74 16.27 3.71
CA ILE A 146 0.48 15.56 4.07
C ILE A 146 1.28 16.42 5.05
N GLU A 147 1.74 15.80 6.13
CA GLU A 147 2.53 16.46 7.17
C GLU A 147 3.99 16.69 6.74
N TYR A 148 4.44 16.05 5.68
CA TYR A 148 5.79 16.11 5.14
C TYR A 148 5.78 16.73 3.74
N PRO A 149 6.69 17.65 3.42
CA PRO A 149 6.72 18.25 2.09
C PRO A 149 7.09 17.21 1.01
N MET A 150 6.51 17.37 -0.19
CA MET A 150 6.84 16.56 -1.37
C MET A 150 8.23 16.95 -1.93
N THR A 151 9.27 16.62 -1.19
CA THR A 151 10.69 16.87 -1.52
C THR A 151 11.53 15.65 -1.15
N VAL A 152 12.76 15.58 -1.64
CA VAL A 152 13.69 14.51 -1.28
C VAL A 152 13.88 14.42 0.24
N GLN A 153 13.98 15.55 0.92
CA GLN A 153 14.10 15.58 2.38
C GLN A 153 12.79 15.16 3.05
N GLY A 154 11.65 15.62 2.54
CA GLY A 154 10.35 15.25 3.12
C GLY A 154 10.04 13.76 2.95
N GLN A 155 10.45 13.11 1.85
CA GLN A 155 10.37 11.67 1.72
C GLN A 155 11.26 10.96 2.76
N TYR A 156 12.45 11.48 2.99
CA TYR A 156 13.37 10.95 3.99
C TYR A 156 12.77 11.05 5.40
N ASP A 157 12.33 12.25 5.80
CA ASP A 157 11.77 12.53 7.13
C ASP A 157 10.51 11.70 7.41
N PHE A 158 9.64 11.57 6.40
CA PHE A 158 8.49 10.68 6.47
C PHE A 158 8.88 9.23 6.73
N MET A 159 9.84 8.72 5.97
CA MET A 159 10.25 7.32 6.12
C MET A 159 10.99 7.07 7.43
N GLU A 160 11.74 8.03 7.94
CA GLU A 160 12.39 7.93 9.24
C GLU A 160 11.36 7.84 10.38
N ASP A 161 10.37 8.73 10.41
CA ASP A 161 9.28 8.68 11.40
C ASP A 161 8.44 7.41 11.24
N PHE A 162 8.10 7.04 10.01
CA PHE A 162 7.37 5.79 9.72
C PHE A 162 8.10 4.56 10.27
N LEU A 163 9.39 4.43 10.00
CA LEU A 163 10.20 3.29 10.46
C LEU A 163 10.27 3.22 11.99
N ASN A 164 10.49 4.38 12.63
CA ASN A 164 10.49 4.47 14.09
C ASN A 164 9.15 4.03 14.68
N ARG A 165 8.04 4.49 14.13
CA ARG A 165 6.69 4.14 14.63
C ARG A 165 6.37 2.66 14.47
N ILE A 166 6.61 2.08 13.30
CA ILE A 166 6.29 0.66 13.08
C ILE A 166 7.17 -0.27 13.93
N SER A 167 8.40 0.12 14.23
CA SER A 167 9.28 -0.67 15.10
C SER A 167 8.86 -0.67 16.58
N HIS A 168 8.03 0.31 17.00
CA HIS A 168 7.54 0.45 18.38
C HIS A 168 6.06 0.02 18.56
N ILE A 169 5.48 -0.67 17.58
CA ILE A 169 4.12 -1.20 17.72
C ILE A 169 4.04 -2.16 18.90
N LYS A 170 2.99 -2.00 19.70
CA LYS A 170 2.74 -2.77 20.93
C LYS A 170 2.98 -4.27 20.76
N GLY A 171 3.61 -4.86 21.77
CA GLY A 171 3.91 -6.28 21.79
C GLY A 171 4.96 -6.71 20.76
N ASN A 172 5.74 -5.77 20.23
CA ASN A 172 6.72 -6.00 19.18
C ASN A 172 6.08 -6.68 17.94
N ARG A 173 4.86 -6.23 17.57
CA ARG A 173 4.09 -6.83 16.48
C ARG A 173 4.24 -6.12 15.14
N GLY A 174 4.84 -4.95 15.06
CA GLY A 174 5.25 -4.34 13.80
C GLY A 174 6.47 -5.07 13.24
N LYS A 175 6.28 -5.84 12.16
CA LYS A 175 7.32 -6.73 11.63
C LYS A 175 8.04 -6.18 10.42
N GLY A 176 7.58 -5.07 9.86
CA GLY A 176 8.22 -4.44 8.72
C GLY A 176 7.22 -3.90 7.71
N PHE A 177 7.72 -3.66 6.52
CA PHE A 177 6.95 -3.06 5.45
C PHE A 177 7.45 -3.52 4.07
N PHE A 178 6.65 -3.24 3.04
CA PHE A 178 7.05 -3.27 1.64
C PHE A 178 6.87 -1.87 1.05
N TYR A 179 7.94 -1.31 0.51
CA TYR A 179 7.83 -0.06 -0.23
C TYR A 179 7.15 -0.32 -1.57
N TRP A 180 6.12 0.49 -1.89
CA TRP A 180 5.36 0.31 -3.13
C TRP A 180 6.08 0.98 -4.30
N GLU A 181 6.35 0.19 -5.37
CA GLU A 181 7.00 0.64 -6.60
C GLU A 181 8.33 1.40 -6.36
N PRO A 182 9.26 0.84 -5.59
CA PRO A 182 10.48 1.54 -5.17
C PRO A 182 11.41 1.90 -6.32
N ALA A 183 11.33 1.18 -7.43
CA ALA A 183 12.23 1.29 -8.58
C ALA A 183 11.49 1.71 -9.87
N TRP A 184 10.42 2.50 -9.71
CA TRP A 184 9.73 3.04 -10.88
C TRP A 184 10.53 4.19 -11.49
N ILE A 185 11.53 3.85 -12.31
CA ILE A 185 12.32 4.79 -13.08
C ILE A 185 11.57 5.07 -14.39
N PRO A 186 11.36 6.33 -14.78
CA PRO A 186 10.64 6.66 -15.99
C PRO A 186 11.29 6.06 -17.24
N VAL A 187 10.48 5.39 -18.03
CA VAL A 187 10.87 4.85 -19.33
C VAL A 187 9.80 5.24 -20.35
N PRO A 188 10.16 5.75 -21.53
CA PRO A 188 9.20 6.06 -22.57
C PRO A 188 8.29 4.87 -22.89
N GLY A 189 6.98 5.11 -22.91
CA GLY A 189 5.97 4.08 -23.18
C GLY A 189 5.70 3.11 -22.03
N SER A 190 6.27 3.33 -20.84
CA SER A 190 5.92 2.54 -19.67
C SER A 190 4.58 2.97 -19.09
N GLY A 191 3.97 2.09 -18.29
CA GLY A 191 2.72 2.35 -17.62
C GLY A 191 2.30 1.19 -16.71
N TRP A 192 1.16 1.34 -16.04
CA TRP A 192 0.58 0.35 -15.15
C TRP A 192 0.29 -0.99 -15.81
N ALA A 193 -0.02 -0.95 -17.10
CA ALA A 193 -0.42 -2.14 -17.84
C ALA A 193 -0.07 -1.98 -19.32
N THR A 194 0.03 -3.11 -20.00
CA THR A 194 0.16 -3.11 -21.45
C THR A 194 -1.12 -2.57 -22.10
N GLU A 195 -1.02 -1.98 -23.27
CA GLU A 195 -2.13 -1.50 -24.07
C GLU A 195 -3.24 -2.57 -24.25
N ALA A 196 -2.83 -3.81 -24.51
CA ALA A 196 -3.75 -4.94 -24.62
C ALA A 196 -4.51 -5.20 -23.31
N SER A 197 -3.86 -5.03 -22.16
CA SER A 197 -4.49 -5.19 -20.85
C SER A 197 -5.47 -4.06 -20.54
N LEU A 198 -5.11 -2.81 -20.86
CA LEU A 198 -5.99 -1.66 -20.70
C LEU A 198 -7.26 -1.81 -21.55
N LYS A 199 -7.10 -2.23 -22.79
CA LYS A 199 -8.23 -2.52 -23.69
C LYS A 199 -9.14 -3.62 -23.15
N TYR A 200 -8.55 -4.72 -22.65
CA TYR A 200 -9.31 -5.82 -22.05
C TYR A 200 -10.13 -5.39 -20.83
N MET A 201 -9.59 -4.49 -20.02
CA MET A 201 -10.25 -3.99 -18.82
C MET A 201 -11.19 -2.82 -19.08
N ASN A 202 -11.23 -2.31 -20.32
CA ASN A 202 -11.91 -1.06 -20.67
C ASN A 202 -11.44 0.11 -19.77
N ASP A 203 -10.15 0.11 -19.45
CA ASP A 203 -9.51 1.13 -18.63
C ASP A 203 -8.94 2.21 -19.56
N LYS A 204 -9.32 3.44 -19.32
CA LYS A 204 -8.86 4.63 -20.05
C LYS A 204 -7.82 5.41 -19.30
N GLY A 205 -7.32 4.85 -18.21
CA GLY A 205 -6.26 5.46 -17.41
C GLY A 205 -5.03 5.76 -18.27
N PRO A 206 -4.28 6.81 -18.00
CA PRO A 206 -3.07 7.11 -18.73
C PRO A 206 -2.07 5.97 -18.58
N CYS A 207 -1.44 5.61 -19.69
CA CYS A 207 -0.23 4.81 -19.67
C CYS A 207 0.92 5.77 -19.46
N GLY A 208 1.57 5.74 -18.31
CA GLY A 208 2.65 6.66 -18.05
C GLY A 208 3.45 6.28 -16.81
N ASN A 209 4.32 7.17 -16.42
CA ASN A 209 5.20 6.99 -15.27
C ASN A 209 4.63 7.66 -14.01
N GLU A 210 3.34 7.52 -13.77
CA GLU A 210 2.59 8.26 -12.75
C GLU A 210 3.12 8.05 -11.34
N TRP A 211 3.74 6.88 -11.07
CA TRP A 211 4.29 6.57 -9.75
C TRP A 211 5.75 6.94 -9.58
N ALA A 212 6.41 7.41 -10.65
CA ALA A 212 7.84 7.69 -10.63
C ALA A 212 8.24 8.77 -9.61
N ASN A 213 7.33 9.71 -9.30
CA ASN A 213 7.57 10.74 -8.28
C ASN A 213 7.56 10.21 -6.84
N GLN A 214 7.29 8.93 -6.63
CA GLN A 214 7.27 8.27 -5.33
C GLN A 214 8.30 7.15 -5.21
N ALA A 215 9.11 6.94 -6.23
CA ALA A 215 10.18 5.94 -6.20
C ALA A 215 11.30 6.30 -5.21
N LEU A 216 12.20 5.37 -4.99
CA LEU A 216 13.44 5.58 -4.23
C LEU A 216 14.62 5.97 -5.16
N PHE A 217 14.31 6.36 -6.38
CA PHE A 217 15.21 6.87 -7.40
C PHE A 217 14.61 8.12 -8.00
N ASP A 218 15.47 9.08 -8.37
CA ASP A 218 15.02 10.24 -9.13
C ASP A 218 14.70 9.88 -10.60
N TYR A 219 14.22 10.85 -11.37
CA TYR A 219 13.87 10.65 -12.78
C TYR A 219 15.06 10.30 -13.67
N GLN A 220 16.28 10.52 -13.21
CA GLN A 220 17.52 10.16 -13.89
C GLN A 220 18.09 8.80 -13.47
N GLY A 221 17.42 8.14 -12.53
CA GLY A 221 17.83 6.85 -11.99
C GLY A 221 18.88 6.92 -10.89
N ASN A 222 19.14 8.09 -10.32
CA ASN A 222 20.03 8.21 -9.17
C ASN A 222 19.28 7.80 -7.90
N VAL A 223 19.94 7.05 -7.03
CA VAL A 223 19.37 6.61 -5.77
C VAL A 223 19.13 7.78 -4.81
N LEU A 224 17.96 7.84 -4.18
CA LEU A 224 17.63 8.86 -3.19
C LEU A 224 18.16 8.49 -1.80
N PRO A 225 18.41 9.49 -0.92
CA PRO A 225 18.89 9.26 0.45
C PRO A 225 18.02 8.31 1.27
N THR A 226 16.72 8.30 1.02
CA THR A 226 15.75 7.41 1.66
C THR A 226 16.10 5.92 1.51
N TRP A 227 16.73 5.53 0.40
CA TRP A 227 17.24 4.17 0.22
C TRP A 227 18.28 3.78 1.27
N ASN A 228 19.23 4.70 1.56
CA ASN A 228 20.27 4.47 2.56
C ASN A 228 19.67 4.41 3.98
N LEU A 229 18.70 5.30 4.27
CA LEU A 229 17.96 5.24 5.51
C LEU A 229 17.33 3.85 5.73
N ILE A 230 16.58 3.35 4.74
CA ILE A 230 15.90 2.04 4.83
C ILE A 230 16.92 0.91 5.03
N ARG A 231 18.03 0.94 4.29
CA ARG A 231 19.08 -0.09 4.38
C ARG A 231 19.75 -0.12 5.75
N ASP A 232 20.02 1.03 6.32
CA ASP A 232 20.85 1.19 7.50
C ASP A 232 20.03 1.37 8.80
N PHE A 233 18.69 1.41 8.68
CA PHE A 233 17.78 1.60 9.80
C PHE A 233 17.98 0.53 10.88
N LYS A 234 18.11 1.00 12.12
CA LYS A 234 18.10 0.16 13.31
C LYS A 234 17.10 0.76 14.28
N PRO A 235 16.10 -0.02 14.74
CA PRO A 235 15.19 0.45 15.77
C PRO A 235 15.97 0.92 17.00
N GLU A 236 15.52 2.02 17.59
CA GLU A 236 15.99 2.42 18.92
C GLU A 236 15.52 1.37 19.94
N GLU A 237 16.37 1.05 20.94
CA GLU A 237 16.05 0.09 22.00
C GLU A 237 15.04 0.67 23.02
#